data_ab87aac5d2dca0f6711337048b25894e
#
_entry.id   ab87aac5d2dca0f6711337048b25894e
#
_cell.length_a   1.000
_cell.length_b   1.000
_cell.length_c   1.000
_cell.angle_alpha   90.00
_cell.angle_beta   90.00
_cell.angle_gamma   90.00
#
_symmetry.space_group_name_H-M   'P 1'
#
loop_
_entity.id
_entity.type
_entity.pdbx_description
1 polymer ?
#
loop_
_entity_poly.entity_id
_entity_poly.type
_entity_poly.pdbx_seq_one_letter_code
_entity_poly.pdbx_strand_id
1 'polypeptide(L)'
;MEETLTKILFTSDSIQNQKTIGDALVSVARRFKGDLLWLETAANAELTNALVDDLKKRAYRDLTIVKKSGEFWSTAAKTANELKVEMTVILAVSKSGSMLGGGMSGCIAKFESPVIYLNGQAKWVDPKNILMLLDSTSESRQKFYRVSKLAKAYFAKVHVFALSNKKDHETLRYLNAYSTQAYEYMVKHGVTVVELDVAAGVDMKEAIFSTMSTLNDSWVASMNETDGSGFMKTSPFQHLCNDLQGPLMACAVQEVVGMGGSGY
;
A
#
# COMPACT_ATOMS: atom_id res chain seq x y z
N MET A 1 -8.87 -4.07 27.67
CA MET A 1 -8.10 -3.32 26.65
C MET A 1 -9.13 -2.61 25.78
N GLU A 2 -9.21 -1.30 25.85
CA GLU A 2 -10.01 -0.54 24.89
C GLU A 2 -9.49 -0.84 23.49
N GLU A 3 -10.34 -1.40 22.63
CA GLU A 3 -10.04 -1.52 21.20
C GLU A 3 -9.89 -0.09 20.70
N THR A 4 -8.67 0.34 20.46
CA THR A 4 -8.40 1.62 19.81
C THR A 4 -9.07 1.57 18.44
N LEU A 5 -10.09 2.41 18.26
CA LEU A 5 -10.82 2.50 17.00
C LEU A 5 -9.83 2.75 15.86
N THR A 6 -9.83 1.87 14.88
CA THR A 6 -8.99 1.98 13.68
C THR A 6 -9.43 3.20 12.90
N LYS A 7 -8.52 4.16 12.65
CA LYS A 7 -8.79 5.31 11.77
C LYS A 7 -8.24 5.02 10.39
N ILE A 8 -9.04 5.24 9.36
CA ILE A 8 -8.62 5.05 7.97
C ILE A 8 -8.89 6.34 7.19
N LEU A 9 -7.85 6.90 6.60
CA LEU A 9 -7.93 8.14 5.83
C LEU A 9 -8.13 7.82 4.35
N PHE A 10 -9.06 8.50 3.72
CA PHE A 10 -9.31 8.45 2.29
C PHE A 10 -9.09 9.81 1.66
N THR A 11 -8.52 9.85 0.47
CA THR A 11 -8.43 11.07 -0.33
C THR A 11 -8.25 10.76 -1.82
N SER A 12 -8.54 11.73 -2.67
CA SER A 12 -8.31 11.65 -4.11
C SER A 12 -7.95 13.04 -4.65
N ASP A 13 -7.18 13.11 -5.71
CA ASP A 13 -6.84 14.36 -6.39
C ASP A 13 -7.76 14.67 -7.59
N SER A 14 -8.80 13.85 -7.84
CA SER A 14 -9.67 14.01 -9.00
C SER A 14 -11.10 13.53 -8.78
N ILE A 15 -12.06 14.32 -9.26
CA ILE A 15 -13.49 13.97 -9.29
C ILE A 15 -13.79 12.76 -10.18
N GLN A 16 -12.97 12.47 -11.17
CA GLN A 16 -13.16 11.32 -12.08
C GLN A 16 -13.16 9.98 -11.36
N ASN A 17 -12.63 9.94 -10.15
CA ASN A 17 -12.50 8.74 -9.33
C ASN A 17 -13.70 8.49 -8.39
N GLN A 18 -14.78 9.27 -8.46
CA GLN A 18 -15.91 9.20 -7.52
C GLN A 18 -16.41 7.78 -7.29
N LYS A 19 -16.68 7.03 -8.37
CA LYS A 19 -17.19 5.67 -8.24
C LYS A 19 -16.18 4.76 -7.55
N THR A 20 -14.94 4.77 -8.00
CA THR A 20 -13.88 3.91 -7.45
C THR A 20 -13.60 4.20 -5.98
N ILE A 21 -13.58 5.49 -5.58
CA ILE A 21 -13.39 5.85 -4.17
C ILE A 21 -14.60 5.49 -3.32
N GLY A 22 -15.81 5.62 -3.85
CA GLY A 22 -17.03 5.19 -3.18
C GLY A 22 -17.05 3.68 -2.95
N ASP A 23 -16.64 2.89 -3.93
CA ASP A 23 -16.51 1.44 -3.81
C ASP A 23 -15.44 1.06 -2.77
N ALA A 24 -14.30 1.75 -2.77
CA ALA A 24 -13.25 1.59 -1.77
C ALA A 24 -13.74 1.87 -0.34
N LEU A 25 -14.42 3.00 -0.14
CA LEU A 25 -14.98 3.39 1.15
C LEU A 25 -15.96 2.33 1.69
N VAL A 26 -16.89 1.87 0.85
CA VAL A 26 -17.87 0.85 1.24
C VAL A 26 -17.20 -0.48 1.55
N SER A 27 -16.23 -0.89 0.74
CA SER A 27 -15.48 -2.12 0.95
C SER A 27 -14.73 -2.11 2.27
N VAL A 28 -13.87 -1.10 2.47
CA VAL A 28 -13.04 -0.98 3.67
C VAL A 28 -13.90 -0.91 4.92
N ALA A 29 -14.96 -0.14 4.88
CA ALA A 29 -15.84 0.01 6.00
C ALA A 29 -16.61 -1.26 6.41
N ARG A 30 -16.86 -2.17 5.47
CA ARG A 30 -17.43 -3.49 5.78
C ARG A 30 -16.40 -4.44 6.44
N ARG A 31 -15.13 -4.21 6.20
CA ARG A 31 -14.04 -5.09 6.63
C ARG A 31 -13.34 -4.63 7.89
N PHE A 32 -13.28 -3.32 8.10
CA PHE A 32 -12.60 -2.72 9.25
C PHE A 32 -13.61 -2.02 10.15
N LYS A 33 -13.55 -2.31 11.45
CA LYS A 33 -14.28 -1.57 12.46
C LYS A 33 -13.48 -0.32 12.81
N GLY A 34 -13.97 0.86 12.48
CA GLY A 34 -13.25 2.08 12.79
C GLY A 34 -13.84 3.32 12.13
N ASP A 35 -13.18 4.45 12.36
CA ASP A 35 -13.59 5.74 11.82
C ASP A 35 -13.07 5.90 10.40
N LEU A 36 -13.97 6.20 9.47
CA LEU A 36 -13.61 6.58 8.11
C LEU A 36 -13.46 8.10 8.04
N LEU A 37 -12.31 8.54 7.59
CA LEU A 37 -11.95 9.95 7.46
C LEU A 37 -11.79 10.27 5.97
N TRP A 38 -12.41 11.34 5.51
CA TRP A 38 -12.20 11.87 4.18
C TRP A 38 -11.40 13.17 4.27
N LEU A 39 -10.23 13.20 3.65
CA LEU A 39 -9.46 14.43 3.54
C LEU A 39 -9.94 15.25 2.35
N GLU A 40 -10.53 16.40 2.64
CA GLU A 40 -10.89 17.41 1.66
C GLU A 40 -9.75 18.42 1.54
N THR A 41 -9.30 18.63 0.32
CA THR A 41 -8.37 19.68 -0.08
C THR A 41 -8.99 20.48 -1.22
N ALA A 42 -8.36 21.57 -1.65
CA ALA A 42 -8.83 22.33 -2.80
C ALA A 42 -8.94 21.49 -4.08
N ALA A 43 -8.11 20.42 -4.21
CA ALA A 43 -8.11 19.55 -5.39
C ALA A 43 -9.34 18.65 -5.50
N ASN A 44 -10.06 18.41 -4.39
CA ASN A 44 -11.17 17.43 -4.35
C ASN A 44 -12.45 17.94 -3.65
N ALA A 45 -12.57 19.24 -3.44
CA ALA A 45 -13.73 19.82 -2.74
C ALA A 45 -15.08 19.49 -3.43
N GLU A 46 -15.13 19.48 -4.76
CA GLU A 46 -16.33 19.11 -5.51
C GLU A 46 -16.67 17.62 -5.33
N LEU A 47 -15.65 16.77 -5.26
CA LEU A 47 -15.83 15.33 -5.05
C LEU A 47 -16.43 15.01 -3.68
N THR A 48 -16.13 15.82 -2.65
CA THR A 48 -16.60 15.60 -1.28
C THR A 48 -18.14 15.56 -1.22
N ASN A 49 -18.84 16.52 -1.81
CA ASN A 49 -20.30 16.57 -1.82
C ASN A 49 -20.89 15.37 -2.54
N ALA A 50 -20.34 15.03 -3.71
CA ALA A 50 -20.77 13.89 -4.51
C ALA A 50 -20.60 12.55 -3.77
N LEU A 51 -19.51 12.39 -3.03
CA LEU A 51 -19.26 11.21 -2.20
C LEU A 51 -20.21 11.10 -1.02
N VAL A 52 -20.45 12.20 -0.30
CA VAL A 52 -21.40 12.22 0.83
C VAL A 52 -22.79 11.81 0.37
N ASP A 53 -23.23 12.32 -0.78
CA ASP A 53 -24.54 11.98 -1.33
C ASP A 53 -24.62 10.52 -1.82
N ASP A 54 -23.57 9.99 -2.42
CA ASP A 54 -23.50 8.59 -2.81
C ASP A 54 -23.51 7.65 -1.60
N LEU A 55 -22.75 7.96 -0.55
CA LEU A 55 -22.71 7.16 0.68
C LEU A 55 -24.05 7.17 1.42
N LYS A 56 -24.75 8.31 1.46
CA LYS A 56 -26.12 8.39 2.02
C LYS A 56 -27.08 7.46 1.27
N LYS A 57 -27.02 7.44 -0.07
CA LYS A 57 -27.84 6.54 -0.89
C LYS A 57 -27.54 5.06 -0.64
N ARG A 58 -26.30 4.73 -0.29
CA ARG A 58 -25.89 3.36 0.03
C ARG A 58 -26.17 2.97 1.49
N ALA A 59 -26.89 3.78 2.24
CA ALA A 59 -27.21 3.60 3.69
C ALA A 59 -25.94 3.38 4.54
N TYR A 60 -24.88 4.15 4.23
CA TYR A 60 -23.59 3.97 4.86
C TYR A 60 -23.34 4.94 6.02
N ARG A 61 -22.46 4.52 6.97
CA ARG A 61 -22.07 5.23 8.20
C ARG A 61 -21.53 6.63 7.95
N ASP A 62 -21.52 7.42 9.01
CA ASP A 62 -20.97 8.78 8.99
C ASP A 62 -19.50 8.80 8.57
N LEU A 63 -19.23 9.52 7.49
CA LEU A 63 -17.89 9.82 7.03
C LEU A 63 -17.46 11.14 7.67
N THR A 64 -16.38 11.13 8.44
CA THR A 64 -15.82 12.36 9.01
C THR A 64 -14.99 13.10 7.97
N ILE A 65 -15.37 14.36 7.68
CA ILE A 65 -14.66 15.18 6.72
C ILE A 65 -13.61 16.02 7.44
N VAL A 66 -12.35 15.85 7.03
CA VAL A 66 -11.20 16.61 7.52
C VAL A 66 -10.78 17.60 6.44
N LYS A 67 -11.04 18.91 6.67
CA LYS A 67 -10.69 19.95 5.70
C LYS A 67 -9.31 20.52 5.97
N LYS A 68 -8.45 20.51 4.98
CA LYS A 68 -7.08 21.05 5.05
C LYS A 68 -6.74 21.81 3.76
N SER A 69 -5.87 22.80 3.89
CA SER A 69 -5.30 23.53 2.76
C SER A 69 -3.84 23.13 2.56
N GLY A 70 -3.35 23.19 1.32
CA GLY A 70 -1.97 22.90 0.98
C GLY A 70 -1.82 22.00 -0.26
N GLU A 71 -0.60 21.64 -0.55
CA GLU A 71 -0.27 20.71 -1.62
C GLU A 71 -0.78 19.32 -1.25
N PHE A 72 -1.40 18.62 -2.21
CA PHE A 72 -2.16 17.38 -2.00
C PHE A 72 -1.39 16.32 -1.23
N TRP A 73 -0.23 15.90 -1.73
CA TRP A 73 0.53 14.78 -1.15
C TRP A 73 1.11 15.09 0.22
N SER A 74 1.68 16.29 0.40
CA SER A 74 2.24 16.66 1.71
C SER A 74 1.14 16.90 2.75
N THR A 75 -0.01 17.42 2.34
CA THR A 75 -1.17 17.59 3.22
C THR A 75 -1.74 16.22 3.63
N ALA A 76 -1.84 15.27 2.70
CA ALA A 76 -2.32 13.92 2.99
C ALA A 76 -1.40 13.20 3.98
N ALA A 77 -0.08 13.21 3.74
CA ALA A 77 0.89 12.58 4.63
C ALA A 77 0.88 13.21 6.03
N LYS A 78 0.93 14.55 6.10
CA LYS A 78 0.88 15.26 7.38
C LYS A 78 -0.40 14.95 8.17
N THR A 79 -1.55 14.96 7.50
CA THR A 79 -2.84 14.65 8.14
C THR A 79 -2.89 13.20 8.63
N ALA A 80 -2.41 12.25 7.82
CA ALA A 80 -2.35 10.84 8.19
C ALA A 80 -1.50 10.60 9.45
N ASN A 81 -0.31 11.23 9.50
CA ASN A 81 0.62 11.10 10.62
C ASN A 81 0.10 11.80 11.88
N GLU A 82 -0.45 13.04 11.76
CA GLU A 82 -1.07 13.76 12.89
C GLU A 82 -2.23 12.97 13.52
N LEU A 83 -3.08 12.37 12.71
CA LEU A 83 -4.24 11.59 13.16
C LEU A 83 -3.89 10.15 13.56
N LYS A 84 -2.64 9.73 13.32
CA LYS A 84 -2.13 8.37 13.57
C LYS A 84 -3.04 7.31 12.94
N VAL A 85 -3.34 7.49 11.65
CA VAL A 85 -4.23 6.57 10.95
C VAL A 85 -3.55 5.21 10.76
N GLU A 86 -4.33 4.15 10.80
CA GLU A 86 -3.86 2.78 10.57
C GLU A 86 -3.47 2.54 9.10
N MET A 87 -4.17 3.23 8.19
CA MET A 87 -4.01 3.07 6.75
C MET A 87 -4.52 4.31 6.03
N THR A 88 -3.90 4.66 4.92
CA THR A 88 -4.38 5.71 4.02
C THR A 88 -4.75 5.12 2.66
N VAL A 89 -5.91 5.45 2.12
CA VAL A 89 -6.34 5.06 0.77
C VAL A 89 -6.31 6.29 -0.13
N ILE A 90 -5.50 6.24 -1.17
CA ILE A 90 -5.29 7.36 -2.10
C ILE A 90 -5.58 6.92 -3.53
N LEU A 91 -6.51 7.63 -4.18
CA LEU A 91 -6.68 7.56 -5.62
C LEU A 91 -6.09 8.84 -6.24
N ALA A 92 -5.10 8.68 -7.10
CA ALA A 92 -4.47 9.82 -7.76
C ALA A 92 -4.38 9.63 -9.27
N VAL A 93 -4.87 10.61 -10.01
CA VAL A 93 -4.76 10.69 -11.48
C VAL A 93 -3.50 11.45 -11.87
N SER A 94 -3.13 12.44 -11.07
CA SER A 94 -1.95 13.24 -11.33
C SER A 94 -0.70 12.40 -11.11
N LYS A 95 0.03 12.13 -12.18
CA LYS A 95 1.42 11.69 -12.07
C LYS A 95 2.13 12.80 -11.30
N SER A 96 2.62 12.53 -10.09
CA SER A 96 3.34 13.54 -9.32
C SER A 96 4.52 14.04 -10.18
N GLY A 97 4.31 15.20 -10.80
CA GLY A 97 5.16 15.71 -11.87
C GLY A 97 6.42 16.42 -11.40
N SER A 98 6.89 16.17 -10.20
CA SER A 98 8.14 16.73 -9.73
C SER A 98 9.31 15.86 -10.16
N MET A 99 9.95 16.22 -11.27
CA MET A 99 11.27 15.70 -11.66
C MET A 99 12.34 15.83 -10.55
N LEU A 100 12.11 16.68 -9.56
CA LEU A 100 13.05 17.00 -8.49
C LEU A 100 12.74 16.35 -7.14
N GLY A 101 11.63 15.60 -7.00
CA GLY A 101 11.14 15.14 -5.71
C GLY A 101 10.95 13.62 -5.55
N GLY A 102 11.65 12.77 -6.27
CA GLY A 102 11.59 11.30 -6.06
C GLY A 102 10.32 10.63 -6.57
N GLY A 103 9.49 11.31 -7.35
CA GLY A 103 8.28 10.74 -7.92
C GLY A 103 7.28 10.25 -6.86
N MET A 104 6.48 9.21 -7.19
CA MET A 104 5.49 8.63 -6.29
C MET A 104 6.14 8.00 -5.04
N SER A 105 7.35 7.44 -5.18
CA SER A 105 8.12 6.91 -4.06
C SER A 105 8.39 7.96 -3.00
N GLY A 106 8.85 9.16 -3.40
CA GLY A 106 9.09 10.28 -2.47
C GLY A 106 7.81 10.81 -1.80
N CYS A 107 6.66 10.70 -2.46
CA CYS A 107 5.37 11.05 -1.86
C CYS A 107 4.97 10.05 -0.77
N ILE A 108 5.05 8.75 -1.08
CA ILE A 108 4.65 7.66 -0.18
C ILE A 108 5.60 7.55 1.02
N ALA A 109 6.90 7.84 0.84
CA ALA A 109 7.89 7.82 1.92
C ALA A 109 7.56 8.74 3.11
N LYS A 110 6.69 9.73 2.91
CA LYS A 110 6.28 10.66 3.97
C LYS A 110 5.22 10.11 4.91
N PHE A 111 4.63 8.96 4.61
CA PHE A 111 3.58 8.34 5.44
C PHE A 111 4.20 7.35 6.43
N GLU A 112 3.79 7.44 7.70
CA GLU A 112 4.13 6.46 8.74
C GLU A 112 3.24 5.21 8.66
N SER A 113 2.03 5.35 8.13
CA SER A 113 1.09 4.25 7.89
C SER A 113 1.19 3.73 6.46
N PRO A 114 0.78 2.47 6.19
CA PRO A 114 0.70 1.97 4.82
C PRO A 114 -0.28 2.78 3.98
N VAL A 115 0.07 2.95 2.71
CA VAL A 115 -0.77 3.61 1.71
C VAL A 115 -1.31 2.56 0.75
N ILE A 116 -2.63 2.46 0.63
CA ILE A 116 -3.28 1.76 -0.48
C ILE A 116 -3.41 2.78 -1.62
N TYR A 117 -2.56 2.63 -2.60
CA TYR A 117 -2.50 3.51 -3.74
C TYR A 117 -3.21 2.90 -4.96
N LEU A 118 -4.04 3.70 -5.61
CA LEU A 118 -4.62 3.38 -6.91
C LEU A 118 -4.25 4.50 -7.89
N ASN A 119 -3.68 4.13 -9.03
CA ASN A 119 -3.56 5.08 -10.12
C ASN A 119 -4.96 5.38 -10.70
N GLY A 120 -5.12 6.52 -11.39
CA GLY A 120 -6.43 6.98 -11.84
C GLY A 120 -7.15 6.10 -12.87
N GLN A 121 -6.51 5.02 -13.34
CA GLN A 121 -7.10 4.04 -14.26
C GLN A 121 -7.44 2.73 -13.54
N ALA A 122 -6.91 2.52 -12.34
CA ALA A 122 -7.13 1.32 -11.56
C ALA A 122 -8.57 1.29 -11.01
N LYS A 123 -9.11 0.07 -10.89
CA LYS A 123 -10.41 -0.18 -10.27
C LYS A 123 -10.21 -0.73 -8.86
N TRP A 124 -11.11 -0.34 -7.95
CA TRP A 124 -11.17 -1.03 -6.67
C TRP A 124 -11.77 -2.42 -6.86
N VAL A 125 -11.09 -3.40 -6.33
CA VAL A 125 -11.59 -4.78 -6.19
C VAL A 125 -11.24 -5.26 -4.79
N ASP A 126 -12.14 -5.99 -4.14
CA ASP A 126 -11.81 -6.67 -2.88
C ASP A 126 -10.80 -7.76 -3.17
N PRO A 127 -9.64 -7.79 -2.50
CA PRO A 127 -8.61 -8.76 -2.84
C PRO A 127 -9.03 -10.18 -2.45
N LYS A 128 -8.95 -11.10 -3.39
CA LYS A 128 -8.92 -12.54 -3.11
C LYS A 128 -7.49 -13.05 -2.95
N ASN A 129 -6.55 -12.31 -3.56
CA ASN A 129 -5.13 -12.61 -3.57
C ASN A 129 -4.33 -11.35 -3.26
N ILE A 130 -3.27 -11.47 -2.47
CA ILE A 130 -2.31 -10.42 -2.21
C ILE A 130 -0.93 -10.94 -2.59
N LEU A 131 -0.33 -10.38 -3.63
CA LEU A 131 1.04 -10.67 -4.01
C LEU A 131 1.99 -9.84 -3.12
N MET A 132 2.60 -10.48 -2.15
CA MET A 132 3.56 -9.85 -1.23
C MET A 132 4.97 -9.98 -1.79
N LEU A 133 5.51 -8.88 -2.27
CA LEU A 133 6.86 -8.81 -2.83
C LEU A 133 7.91 -8.73 -1.73
N LEU A 134 8.93 -9.56 -1.81
CA LEU A 134 10.11 -9.53 -0.93
C LEU A 134 11.36 -9.30 -1.77
N ASP A 135 12.25 -8.48 -1.26
CA ASP A 135 13.61 -8.32 -1.76
C ASP A 135 14.64 -8.82 -0.73
N SER A 136 15.91 -8.65 -1.00
CA SER A 136 16.99 -9.09 -0.12
C SER A 136 17.29 -8.12 1.05
N THR A 137 16.50 -7.04 1.22
CA THR A 137 16.69 -6.07 2.30
C THR A 137 15.95 -6.48 3.57
N SER A 138 16.48 -6.10 4.74
CA SER A 138 15.86 -6.40 6.03
C SER A 138 14.50 -5.72 6.20
N GLU A 139 14.33 -4.57 5.57
CA GLU A 139 13.14 -3.72 5.58
C GLU A 139 11.94 -4.42 4.93
N SER A 140 12.22 -5.33 4.01
CA SER A 140 11.20 -6.12 3.32
C SER A 140 10.25 -6.87 4.27
N ARG A 141 10.70 -7.15 5.50
CA ARG A 141 9.91 -7.82 6.56
C ARG A 141 8.93 -6.90 7.29
N GLN A 142 9.13 -5.58 7.23
CA GLN A 142 8.31 -4.61 7.97
C GLN A 142 6.83 -4.65 7.57
N LYS A 143 6.51 -5.13 6.38
CA LYS A 143 5.13 -5.23 5.89
C LYS A 143 4.36 -6.48 6.34
N PHE A 144 5.00 -7.49 6.93
CA PHE A 144 4.36 -8.76 7.29
C PHE A 144 3.11 -8.58 8.14
N TYR A 145 3.21 -7.79 9.21
CA TYR A 145 2.06 -7.49 10.07
C TYR A 145 0.93 -6.82 9.29
N ARG A 146 1.25 -5.82 8.46
CA ARG A 146 0.27 -5.05 7.70
C ARG A 146 -0.45 -5.92 6.67
N VAL A 147 0.31 -6.74 5.95
CA VAL A 147 -0.24 -7.68 4.96
C VAL A 147 -1.12 -8.73 5.65
N SER A 148 -0.69 -9.28 6.78
CA SER A 148 -1.49 -10.28 7.50
C SER A 148 -2.82 -9.70 8.01
N LYS A 149 -2.83 -8.47 8.51
CA LYS A 149 -4.04 -7.78 8.94
C LYS A 149 -5.00 -7.54 7.78
N LEU A 150 -4.48 -7.09 6.64
CA LEU A 150 -5.26 -6.88 5.43
C LEU A 150 -5.82 -8.21 4.89
N ALA A 151 -5.00 -9.24 4.79
CA ALA A 151 -5.41 -10.56 4.31
C ALA A 151 -6.54 -11.16 5.17
N LYS A 152 -6.44 -11.03 6.49
CA LYS A 152 -7.52 -11.47 7.40
C LYS A 152 -8.81 -10.71 7.19
N ALA A 153 -8.75 -9.39 7.07
CA ALA A 153 -9.93 -8.55 6.89
C ALA A 153 -10.70 -8.92 5.62
N TYR A 154 -9.99 -9.27 4.55
CA TYR A 154 -10.59 -9.64 3.27
C TYR A 154 -10.72 -11.16 3.03
N PHE A 155 -10.22 -12.01 3.92
CA PHE A 155 -10.10 -13.46 3.72
C PHE A 155 -9.29 -13.79 2.46
N ALA A 156 -8.29 -12.97 2.17
CA ALA A 156 -7.44 -13.10 0.99
C ALA A 156 -6.31 -14.11 1.24
N LYS A 157 -5.89 -14.79 0.16
CA LYS A 157 -4.66 -15.59 0.16
C LYS A 157 -3.46 -14.66 -0.04
N VAL A 158 -2.35 -14.93 0.65
CA VAL A 158 -1.09 -14.21 0.45
C VAL A 158 -0.16 -15.07 -0.37
N HIS A 159 0.28 -14.55 -1.50
CA HIS A 159 1.32 -15.15 -2.34
C HIS A 159 2.64 -14.48 -2.00
N VAL A 160 3.56 -15.23 -1.40
CA VAL A 160 4.90 -14.74 -1.04
C VAL A 160 5.80 -14.86 -2.25
N PHE A 161 6.26 -13.73 -2.78
CA PHE A 161 7.12 -13.69 -3.96
C PHE A 161 8.42 -12.94 -3.65
N ALA A 162 9.50 -13.70 -3.46
CA ALA A 162 10.83 -13.18 -3.20
C ALA A 162 11.61 -13.06 -4.51
N LEU A 163 12.05 -11.85 -4.85
CA LEU A 163 12.68 -11.58 -6.15
C LEU A 163 13.78 -10.52 -6.08
N SER A 164 14.75 -10.64 -7.00
CA SER A 164 15.83 -9.67 -7.17
C SER A 164 16.38 -9.69 -8.59
N ASN A 165 16.89 -8.56 -9.06
CA ASN A 165 17.67 -8.48 -10.30
C ASN A 165 19.12 -8.99 -10.13
N LYS A 166 19.59 -9.18 -8.90
CA LYS A 166 20.89 -9.77 -8.58
C LYS A 166 20.79 -11.29 -8.52
N LYS A 167 21.88 -11.98 -8.90
CA LYS A 167 21.95 -13.45 -8.93
C LYS A 167 23.09 -14.01 -8.06
N ASP A 168 23.62 -13.21 -7.15
CA ASP A 168 24.69 -13.65 -6.26
C ASP A 168 24.15 -14.55 -5.13
N HIS A 169 25.06 -15.34 -4.54
CA HIS A 169 24.72 -16.31 -3.51
C HIS A 169 24.16 -15.68 -2.23
N GLU A 170 24.65 -14.49 -1.88
CA GLU A 170 24.20 -13.78 -0.69
C GLU A 170 22.76 -13.29 -0.85
N THR A 171 22.44 -12.68 -2.00
CA THR A 171 21.07 -12.29 -2.36
C THR A 171 20.10 -13.48 -2.28
N LEU A 172 20.46 -14.61 -2.90
CA LEU A 172 19.64 -15.83 -2.85
C LEU A 172 19.42 -16.31 -1.41
N ARG A 173 20.44 -16.29 -0.57
CA ARG A 173 20.32 -16.68 0.84
C ARG A 173 19.30 -15.81 1.58
N TYR A 174 19.33 -14.48 1.39
CA TYR A 174 18.37 -13.57 2.02
C TYR A 174 16.96 -13.76 1.49
N LEU A 175 16.80 -13.89 0.16
CA LEU A 175 15.48 -14.12 -0.42
C LEU A 175 14.83 -15.39 0.13
N ASN A 176 15.56 -16.51 0.18
CA ASN A 176 15.07 -17.75 0.75
C ASN A 176 14.71 -17.59 2.25
N ALA A 177 15.59 -16.98 3.04
CA ALA A 177 15.37 -16.78 4.46
C ALA A 177 14.11 -15.90 4.73
N TYR A 178 13.93 -14.84 3.97
CA TYR A 178 12.78 -13.94 4.14
C TYR A 178 11.48 -14.55 3.60
N SER A 179 11.54 -15.34 2.54
CA SER A 179 10.38 -16.11 2.06
C SER A 179 9.89 -17.08 3.14
N THR A 180 10.80 -17.87 3.72
CA THR A 180 10.48 -18.80 4.83
C THR A 180 9.90 -18.04 6.03
N GLN A 181 10.54 -16.95 6.46
CA GLN A 181 10.03 -16.14 7.58
C GLN A 181 8.64 -15.57 7.31
N ALA A 182 8.39 -15.11 6.08
CA ALA A 182 7.09 -14.60 5.68
C ALA A 182 6.02 -15.70 5.72
N TYR A 183 6.33 -16.86 5.17
CA TYR A 183 5.46 -18.03 5.19
C TYR A 183 5.09 -18.40 6.63
N GLU A 184 6.07 -18.62 7.48
CA GLU A 184 5.87 -18.98 8.90
C GLU A 184 5.05 -17.92 9.64
N TYR A 185 5.36 -16.64 9.40
CA TYR A 185 4.60 -15.53 9.98
C TYR A 185 3.13 -15.57 9.59
N MET A 186 2.82 -15.73 8.30
CA MET A 186 1.45 -15.76 7.80
C MET A 186 0.68 -16.95 8.35
N VAL A 187 1.27 -18.16 8.33
CA VAL A 187 0.66 -19.38 8.89
C VAL A 187 0.39 -19.21 10.38
N LYS A 188 1.36 -18.72 11.15
CA LYS A 188 1.19 -18.47 12.60
C LYS A 188 0.04 -17.52 12.90
N HIS A 189 -0.23 -16.57 11.99
CA HIS A 189 -1.31 -15.61 12.13
C HIS A 189 -2.62 -16.05 11.46
N GLY A 190 -2.74 -17.31 11.03
CA GLY A 190 -3.96 -17.88 10.46
C GLY A 190 -4.33 -17.32 9.09
N VAL A 191 -3.35 -16.88 8.31
CA VAL A 191 -3.52 -16.43 6.92
C VAL A 191 -3.22 -17.57 5.98
N THR A 192 -4.08 -17.80 4.99
CA THR A 192 -3.78 -18.75 3.91
C THR A 192 -2.65 -18.18 3.06
N VAL A 193 -1.56 -18.94 2.95
CA VAL A 193 -0.37 -18.52 2.21
C VAL A 193 0.01 -19.51 1.13
N VAL A 194 0.48 -18.96 0.01
CA VAL A 194 1.07 -19.72 -1.11
C VAL A 194 2.49 -19.21 -1.28
N GLU A 195 3.46 -20.08 -1.11
CA GLU A 195 4.85 -19.77 -1.40
C GLU A 195 5.08 -19.92 -2.90
N LEU A 196 5.67 -18.88 -3.51
CA LEU A 196 6.11 -18.90 -4.89
C LEU A 196 7.62 -19.13 -4.94
N ASP A 197 8.11 -19.60 -6.08
CA ASP A 197 9.54 -19.80 -6.28
C ASP A 197 10.31 -18.48 -6.11
N VAL A 198 11.49 -18.57 -5.50
CA VAL A 198 12.40 -17.44 -5.40
C VAL A 198 12.99 -17.13 -6.77
N ALA A 199 12.82 -15.90 -7.23
CA ALA A 199 13.29 -15.45 -8.54
C ALA A 199 14.46 -14.47 -8.40
N ALA A 200 15.68 -14.94 -8.72
CA ALA A 200 16.91 -14.13 -8.67
C ALA A 200 17.52 -13.98 -10.07
N GLY A 201 18.06 -12.79 -10.36
CA GLY A 201 18.63 -12.46 -11.66
C GLY A 201 17.57 -12.26 -12.75
N VAL A 202 16.37 -11.83 -12.36
CA VAL A 202 15.22 -11.60 -13.25
C VAL A 202 14.96 -10.12 -13.45
N ASP A 203 14.27 -9.78 -14.54
CA ASP A 203 13.60 -8.48 -14.63
C ASP A 203 12.43 -8.47 -13.65
N MET A 204 12.56 -7.67 -12.59
CA MET A 204 11.57 -7.64 -11.53
C MET A 204 10.20 -7.14 -12.03
N LYS A 205 10.18 -6.18 -12.95
CA LYS A 205 8.93 -5.68 -13.53
C LYS A 205 8.20 -6.81 -14.25
N GLU A 206 8.89 -7.46 -15.20
CA GLU A 206 8.31 -8.54 -15.98
C GLU A 206 7.83 -9.69 -15.09
N ALA A 207 8.63 -10.11 -14.11
CA ALA A 207 8.28 -11.19 -13.19
C ALA A 207 7.03 -10.85 -12.36
N ILE A 208 6.91 -9.62 -11.83
CA ILE A 208 5.76 -9.19 -11.06
C ILE A 208 4.50 -9.17 -11.93
N PHE A 209 4.54 -8.51 -13.10
CA PHE A 209 3.35 -8.39 -13.96
C PHE A 209 2.92 -9.73 -14.56
N SER A 210 3.87 -10.62 -14.91
CA SER A 210 3.58 -11.99 -15.33
C SER A 210 2.85 -12.75 -14.21
N THR A 211 3.35 -12.71 -12.98
CA THR A 211 2.69 -13.36 -11.84
C THR A 211 1.29 -12.78 -11.59
N MET A 212 1.16 -11.44 -11.62
CA MET A 212 -0.13 -10.78 -11.43
C MET A 212 -1.16 -11.18 -12.48
N SER A 213 -0.75 -11.44 -13.72
CA SER A 213 -1.66 -11.86 -14.80
C SER A 213 -2.32 -13.21 -14.54
N THR A 214 -1.74 -14.03 -13.67
CA THR A 214 -2.30 -15.34 -13.25
C THR A 214 -3.22 -15.24 -12.03
N LEU A 215 -3.23 -14.11 -11.33
CA LEU A 215 -3.99 -13.91 -10.10
C LEU A 215 -5.19 -13.00 -10.35
N ASN A 216 -6.40 -13.54 -10.13
CA ASN A 216 -7.62 -12.74 -10.21
C ASN A 216 -7.86 -11.96 -8.91
N ASP A 217 -8.49 -10.78 -9.02
CA ASP A 217 -8.85 -9.94 -7.89
C ASP A 217 -7.67 -9.79 -6.92
N SER A 218 -6.55 -9.28 -7.42
CA SER A 218 -5.30 -9.27 -6.68
C SER A 218 -4.81 -7.85 -6.36
N TRP A 219 -4.20 -7.72 -5.18
CA TRP A 219 -3.43 -6.55 -4.78
C TRP A 219 -1.94 -6.88 -4.76
N VAL A 220 -1.11 -5.87 -4.92
CA VAL A 220 0.34 -5.98 -4.68
C VAL A 220 0.67 -5.33 -3.36
N ALA A 221 1.53 -5.95 -2.55
CA ALA A 221 2.09 -5.36 -1.35
C ALA A 221 3.62 -5.24 -1.50
N SER A 222 4.13 -4.02 -1.46
CA SER A 222 5.56 -3.71 -1.63
C SER A 222 6.05 -2.73 -0.59
N MET A 223 7.36 -2.78 -0.30
CA MET A 223 8.03 -1.66 0.35
C MET A 223 8.22 -0.53 -0.65
N ASN A 224 8.17 0.70 -0.16
CA ASN A 224 8.56 1.86 -0.94
C ASN A 224 10.09 1.97 -0.91
N GLU A 225 10.73 1.56 -2.00
CA GLU A 225 12.17 1.69 -2.15
C GLU A 225 12.53 3.16 -2.38
N THR A 226 13.26 3.73 -1.44
CA THR A 226 13.88 5.06 -1.59
C THR A 226 15.24 4.97 -2.30
N ASP A 227 15.52 3.83 -2.91
CA ASP A 227 16.83 3.57 -3.48
C ASP A 227 17.20 4.61 -4.55
N GLY A 228 18.11 5.46 -4.14
CA GLY A 228 18.84 6.40 -5.00
C GLY A 228 19.77 5.71 -6.01
N SER A 229 19.42 4.54 -6.49
CA SER A 229 20.17 3.85 -7.52
C SER A 229 19.99 4.54 -8.87
N GLY A 230 20.68 5.67 -9.00
CA GLY A 230 20.97 6.31 -10.27
C GLY A 230 19.82 7.10 -10.88
N PHE A 231 20.09 8.34 -11.18
CA PHE A 231 19.25 9.39 -11.77
C PHE A 231 18.49 9.01 -13.07
N MET A 232 18.62 7.79 -13.57
CA MET A 232 18.10 7.38 -14.90
C MET A 232 17.34 6.07 -14.96
N LYS A 233 17.15 5.33 -13.86
CA LYS A 233 16.38 4.08 -13.92
C LYS A 233 15.13 4.20 -13.06
N THR A 234 13.97 4.01 -13.67
CA THR A 234 12.69 3.91 -12.98
C THR A 234 12.72 2.68 -12.07
N SER A 235 12.51 2.85 -10.77
CA SER A 235 12.50 1.73 -9.82
C SER A 235 11.32 0.79 -10.11
N PRO A 236 11.42 -0.50 -9.73
CA PRO A 236 10.29 -1.44 -9.83
C PRO A 236 9.04 -0.90 -9.14
N PHE A 237 9.19 -0.23 -8.00
CA PHE A 237 8.09 0.40 -7.28
C PHE A 237 7.39 1.50 -8.09
N GLN A 238 8.15 2.35 -8.81
CA GLN A 238 7.58 3.39 -9.66
C GLN A 238 6.80 2.78 -10.84
N HIS A 239 7.24 1.65 -11.39
CA HIS A 239 6.47 0.90 -12.38
C HIS A 239 5.17 0.37 -11.82
N LEU A 240 5.17 -0.16 -10.59
CA LEU A 240 3.92 -0.57 -9.92
C LEU A 240 2.95 0.60 -9.78
N CYS A 241 3.43 1.77 -9.33
CA CYS A 241 2.59 2.96 -9.22
C CYS A 241 1.98 3.40 -10.55
N ASN A 242 2.73 3.29 -11.67
CA ASN A 242 2.28 3.77 -12.96
C ASN A 242 1.40 2.79 -13.73
N ASP A 243 1.74 1.50 -13.69
CA ASP A 243 1.27 0.51 -14.65
C ASP A 243 0.29 -0.50 -14.02
N LEU A 244 0.22 -0.60 -12.69
CA LEU A 244 -0.64 -1.55 -12.01
C LEU A 244 -2.13 -1.17 -12.19
N GLN A 245 -2.95 -2.14 -12.62
CA GLN A 245 -4.39 -1.93 -12.86
C GLN A 245 -5.26 -2.19 -11.62
N GLY A 246 -4.65 -2.46 -10.49
CA GLY A 246 -5.29 -2.73 -9.21
C GLY A 246 -4.63 -1.99 -8.05
N PRO A 247 -5.11 -2.19 -6.81
CA PRO A 247 -4.55 -1.53 -5.65
C PRO A 247 -3.14 -2.00 -5.32
N LEU A 248 -2.28 -1.04 -4.99
CA LEU A 248 -0.93 -1.24 -4.47
C LEU A 248 -0.89 -0.86 -3.00
N MET A 249 -0.63 -1.81 -2.12
CA MET A 249 -0.27 -1.53 -0.73
C MET A 249 1.21 -1.19 -0.67
N ALA A 250 1.51 0.06 -0.44
CA ALA A 250 2.85 0.59 -0.30
C ALA A 250 3.17 0.86 1.17
N CYS A 251 4.28 0.33 1.67
CA CYS A 251 4.78 0.59 3.02
C CYS A 251 6.08 1.40 2.93
N ALA A 252 6.12 2.55 3.59
CA ALA A 252 7.39 3.27 3.75
C ALA A 252 8.33 2.49 4.67
N VAL A 253 9.62 2.55 4.38
CA VAL A 253 10.66 2.04 5.27
C VAL A 253 10.63 2.88 6.55
N GLN A 254 10.47 2.23 7.68
CA GLN A 254 10.57 2.89 8.98
C GLN A 254 11.95 2.63 9.54
N GLU A 255 12.64 3.70 9.93
CA GLU A 255 13.88 3.56 10.69
C GLU A 255 13.56 2.82 11.98
N VAL A 256 14.15 1.64 12.15
CA VAL A 256 14.17 0.97 13.43
C VAL A 256 15.11 1.82 14.30
N VAL A 257 14.55 2.72 15.11
CA VAL A 257 15.32 3.39 16.16
C VAL A 257 15.91 2.27 17.00
N GLY A 258 17.21 2.02 16.80
CA GLY A 258 17.90 0.94 17.46
C GLY A 258 17.67 1.09 18.96
N MET A 259 17.04 0.12 19.59
CA MET A 259 17.25 -0.12 21.00
C MET A 259 18.75 -0.35 21.13
N GLY A 260 19.43 0.69 21.62
CA GLY A 260 20.87 0.68 21.86
C GLY A 260 21.21 -0.60 22.60
N GLY A 261 22.16 -1.32 22.07
CA GLY A 261 22.63 -2.55 22.66
C GLY A 261 22.97 -2.35 24.13
N SER A 262 22.19 -2.97 25.00
CA SER A 262 22.68 -3.43 26.26
C SER A 262 23.23 -4.83 25.97
N GLY A 263 24.53 -4.89 25.89
CA GLY A 263 25.26 -6.14 25.81
C GLY A 263 24.86 -7.08 26.98
N TYR A 264 24.83 -8.32 26.65
CA TYR A 264 25.50 -9.44 27.31
C TYR A 264 25.31 -10.67 26.45
#